data_070dfc077771ce5ba206b1e2fad8ca77
#
_entry.id   070dfc077771ce5ba206b1e2fad8ca77
#
_cell.length_a   1.000
_cell.length_b   1.000
_cell.length_c   1.000
_cell.angle_alpha   90.00
_cell.angle_beta   90.00
_cell.angle_gamma   90.00
#
_symmetry.space_group_name_H-M   'P 1'
#
loop_
_entity.id
_entity.type
_entity.pdbx_description
1 polymer ?
#
loop_
_entity_poly.entity_id
_entity_poly.type
_entity_poly.pdbx_seq_one_letter_code
_entity_poly.pdbx_strand_id
1 'polypeptide(L)'
;MKPENSTRFAALVTCALLSGCAGSVVRYPSLAVRDVERAQGQFAPVDAPERAPVSPVASADDLSALVIRASQSHTRFIETRPAVRQLVSAARGQGIDSNARQLALVALADLTALHSDTAIPMNDLDLLKAKAATSFAPVEAIDIARAAVAQLLAEQERELDSLASEVAQ
;
A
#
# COMPACT_ATOMS: atom_id res chain seq x y z
N MET A 1 5.81 52.48 20.54
CA MET A 1 4.55 51.69 20.71
C MET A 1 4.91 50.23 20.64
N LYS A 2 4.73 49.48 21.73
CA LYS A 2 5.19 48.08 21.88
C LYS A 2 4.25 47.09 21.19
N PRO A 3 4.73 46.15 20.37
CA PRO A 3 3.91 45.15 19.66
C PRO A 3 3.46 43.94 20.49
N GLU A 4 3.62 43.96 21.80
CA GLU A 4 3.37 42.80 22.67
C GLU A 4 1.90 42.44 22.90
N ASN A 5 0.97 43.40 22.70
CA ASN A 5 -0.44 43.15 22.95
C ASN A 5 -1.17 42.41 21.81
N SER A 6 -0.65 42.51 20.58
CA SER A 6 -1.26 41.86 19.40
C SER A 6 -1.09 40.32 19.43
N THR A 7 0.07 39.85 19.90
CA THR A 7 0.37 38.38 19.97
C THR A 7 -0.43 37.69 21.07
N ARG A 8 -0.71 38.39 22.16
CA ARG A 8 -1.52 37.83 23.28
C ARG A 8 -3.00 37.73 22.92
N PHE A 9 -3.53 38.69 22.11
CA PHE A 9 -4.89 38.62 21.60
C PHE A 9 -5.08 37.50 20.57
N ALA A 10 -4.11 37.26 19.70
CA ALA A 10 -4.14 36.15 18.73
C ALA A 10 -4.14 34.76 19.42
N ALA A 11 -3.33 34.60 20.45
CA ALA A 11 -3.26 33.32 21.21
C ALA A 11 -4.57 33.05 21.97
N LEU A 12 -5.26 34.07 22.52
CA LEU A 12 -6.53 33.89 23.22
C LEU A 12 -7.69 33.52 22.28
N VAL A 13 -7.72 34.06 21.08
CA VAL A 13 -8.74 33.75 20.06
C VAL A 13 -8.56 32.34 19.53
N THR A 14 -7.31 31.86 19.35
CA THR A 14 -7.03 30.49 18.87
C THR A 14 -7.44 29.43 19.92
N CYS A 15 -7.27 29.69 21.22
CA CYS A 15 -7.74 28.77 22.29
C CYS A 15 -9.26 28.68 22.39
N ALA A 16 -9.99 29.76 22.09
CA ALA A 16 -11.45 29.77 22.14
C ALA A 16 -12.12 28.96 21.00
N LEU A 17 -11.41 28.76 19.88
CA LEU A 17 -11.92 28.00 18.73
C LEU A 17 -11.76 26.46 18.89
N LEU A 18 -10.93 25.99 19.81
CA LEU A 18 -10.74 24.55 20.08
C LEU A 18 -11.72 23.98 21.11
N SER A 19 -12.50 24.79 21.81
CA SER A 19 -13.46 24.31 22.83
C SER A 19 -14.80 23.83 22.25
N GLY A 20 -15.00 23.89 20.93
CA GLY A 20 -16.28 23.55 20.28
C GLY A 20 -16.60 22.06 20.13
N CYS A 21 -15.69 21.13 20.49
CA CYS A 21 -15.91 19.69 20.32
C CYS A 21 -16.25 18.92 21.62
N ALA A 22 -16.49 19.61 22.74
CA ALA A 22 -17.04 18.98 23.93
C ALA A 22 -18.57 18.84 23.76
N GLY A 23 -19.00 18.00 22.82
CA GLY A 23 -20.39 17.58 22.69
C GLY A 23 -20.85 16.95 24.00
N SER A 24 -22.01 17.39 24.50
CA SER A 24 -22.62 16.97 25.75
C SER A 24 -22.60 15.45 25.91
N VAL A 25 -21.95 14.99 26.96
CA VAL A 25 -21.82 13.57 27.41
C VAL A 25 -23.18 12.88 27.64
N VAL A 26 -24.28 13.61 27.52
CA VAL A 26 -25.64 13.17 27.87
C VAL A 26 -26.33 12.32 26.81
N ARG A 27 -25.72 12.16 25.61
CA ARG A 27 -26.39 11.50 24.45
C ARG A 27 -25.86 10.16 24.03
N TYR A 28 -24.82 9.65 24.67
CA TYR A 28 -24.35 8.29 24.34
C TYR A 28 -25.17 7.29 25.15
N PRO A 29 -25.74 6.24 24.51
CA PRO A 29 -26.38 5.16 25.24
C PRO A 29 -25.37 4.58 26.23
N SER A 30 -25.77 4.49 27.48
CA SER A 30 -24.95 3.85 28.52
C SER A 30 -24.64 2.41 28.10
N LEU A 31 -23.33 2.03 28.10
CA LEU A 31 -22.90 0.63 27.96
C LEU A 31 -23.15 -0.18 29.25
N ALA A 32 -23.74 0.42 30.28
CA ALA A 32 -24.13 -0.31 31.46
C ALA A 32 -25.26 -1.30 31.14
N VAL A 33 -25.17 -2.51 31.71
CA VAL A 33 -26.20 -3.54 31.55
C VAL A 33 -27.53 -2.96 32.07
N ARG A 34 -28.56 -2.94 31.21
CA ARG A 34 -29.88 -2.42 31.56
C ARG A 34 -30.59 -3.39 32.47
N ASP A 35 -31.48 -2.87 33.35
CA ASP A 35 -32.23 -3.72 34.30
C ASP A 35 -33.04 -4.82 33.59
N VAL A 36 -33.52 -4.57 32.35
CA VAL A 36 -34.20 -5.57 31.54
C VAL A 36 -33.26 -6.72 31.13
N GLU A 37 -31.97 -6.43 30.90
CA GLU A 37 -30.95 -7.45 30.58
C GLU A 37 -30.57 -8.27 31.82
N ARG A 38 -30.63 -7.68 33.02
CA ARG A 38 -30.46 -8.40 34.28
C ARG A 38 -31.65 -9.27 34.66
N ALA A 39 -32.86 -8.81 34.29
CA ALA A 39 -34.10 -9.53 34.66
C ALA A 39 -34.31 -10.81 33.82
N GLN A 40 -33.74 -10.88 32.62
CA GLN A 40 -33.90 -12.04 31.74
C GLN A 40 -32.82 -13.12 31.92
N GLY A 41 -31.81 -12.92 32.75
CA GLY A 41 -30.84 -13.85 33.38
C GLY A 41 -30.51 -15.21 32.76
N GLN A 42 -30.92 -15.49 31.56
CA GLN A 42 -30.60 -16.71 30.85
C GLN A 42 -30.02 -16.35 29.46
N PHE A 43 -28.73 -16.03 29.43
CA PHE A 43 -27.96 -16.20 28.21
C PHE A 43 -27.73 -17.71 28.01
N ALA A 44 -28.80 -18.45 27.70
CA ALA A 44 -28.58 -19.71 27.05
C ALA A 44 -27.94 -19.38 25.69
N PRO A 45 -26.75 -19.95 25.35
CA PRO A 45 -26.19 -19.79 24.03
C PRO A 45 -27.29 -20.27 23.07
N VAL A 46 -27.86 -19.34 22.30
CA VAL A 46 -28.66 -19.72 21.16
C VAL A 46 -27.64 -20.31 20.21
N ASP A 47 -27.76 -21.59 19.87
CA ASP A 47 -26.97 -22.21 18.81
C ASP A 47 -27.20 -21.34 17.58
N ALA A 48 -26.23 -20.46 17.31
CA ALA A 48 -26.28 -19.64 16.10
C ALA A 48 -26.26 -20.62 14.93
N PRO A 49 -27.19 -20.50 13.98
CA PRO A 49 -27.16 -21.36 12.80
C PRO A 49 -25.77 -21.29 12.19
N GLU A 50 -25.19 -22.46 11.92
CA GLU A 50 -23.88 -22.58 11.30
C GLU A 50 -23.86 -21.70 10.05
N ARG A 51 -23.01 -20.65 10.07
CA ARG A 51 -22.95 -19.69 8.97
C ARG A 51 -22.40 -20.41 7.75
N ALA A 52 -23.16 -20.41 6.66
CA ALA A 52 -22.70 -20.99 5.39
C ALA A 52 -21.30 -20.44 5.03
N PRO A 53 -20.39 -21.30 4.53
CA PRO A 53 -19.06 -20.85 4.10
C PRO A 53 -19.17 -19.74 3.06
N VAL A 54 -18.42 -18.65 3.26
CA VAL A 54 -18.37 -17.57 2.29
C VAL A 54 -17.45 -17.99 1.14
N SER A 55 -17.95 -17.88 -0.10
CA SER A 55 -17.18 -18.22 -1.28
C SER A 55 -16.01 -17.26 -1.49
N PRO A 56 -14.86 -17.73 -2.03
CA PRO A 56 -13.75 -16.86 -2.42
C PRO A 56 -14.19 -15.77 -3.40
N VAL A 57 -13.58 -14.59 -3.32
CA VAL A 57 -13.87 -13.44 -4.20
C VAL A 57 -13.22 -13.51 -5.57
N ALA A 58 -12.28 -14.43 -5.75
CA ALA A 58 -11.59 -14.73 -7.00
C ALA A 58 -11.32 -16.24 -7.08
N SER A 59 -11.27 -16.76 -8.29
CA SER A 59 -10.89 -18.15 -8.54
C SER A 59 -9.36 -18.35 -8.46
N ALA A 60 -8.90 -19.58 -8.34
CA ALA A 60 -7.47 -19.92 -8.41
C ALA A 60 -6.87 -19.52 -9.77
N ASP A 61 -7.64 -19.67 -10.84
CA ASP A 61 -7.21 -19.30 -12.21
C ASP A 61 -7.04 -17.78 -12.35
N ASP A 62 -7.95 -16.97 -11.78
CA ASP A 62 -7.82 -15.51 -11.77
C ASP A 62 -6.54 -15.07 -11.03
N LEU A 63 -6.28 -15.63 -9.85
CA LEU A 63 -5.08 -15.33 -9.06
C LEU A 63 -3.80 -15.76 -9.80
N SER A 64 -3.81 -16.95 -10.41
CA SER A 64 -2.71 -17.46 -11.23
C SER A 64 -2.42 -16.55 -12.43
N ALA A 65 -3.45 -16.07 -13.13
CA ALA A 65 -3.30 -15.15 -14.25
C ALA A 65 -2.60 -13.84 -13.84
N LEU A 66 -2.92 -13.29 -12.64
CA LEU A 66 -2.25 -12.11 -12.11
C LEU A 66 -0.76 -12.35 -11.83
N VAL A 67 -0.42 -13.49 -11.20
CA VAL A 67 0.98 -13.87 -10.94
C VAL A 67 1.75 -14.09 -12.24
N ILE A 68 1.14 -14.74 -13.24
CA ILE A 68 1.75 -14.95 -14.57
C ILE A 68 2.04 -13.59 -15.25
N ARG A 69 1.09 -12.65 -15.20
CA ARG A 69 1.27 -11.32 -15.78
C ARG A 69 2.43 -10.56 -15.12
N ALA A 70 2.54 -10.61 -13.78
CA ALA A 70 3.68 -10.04 -13.06
C ALA A 70 5.01 -10.71 -13.47
N SER A 71 5.03 -12.03 -13.56
CA SER A 71 6.21 -12.80 -13.96
C SER A 71 6.67 -12.48 -15.39
N GLN A 72 5.74 -12.25 -16.33
CA GLN A 72 6.06 -11.84 -17.70
C GLN A 72 6.72 -10.45 -17.74
N SER A 73 6.23 -9.50 -16.95
CA SER A 73 6.85 -8.17 -16.85
C SER A 73 8.22 -8.26 -16.16
N HIS A 74 8.36 -9.08 -15.13
CA HIS A 74 9.64 -9.37 -14.50
C HIS A 74 10.64 -10.01 -15.46
N THR A 75 10.22 -10.96 -16.29
CA THR A 75 11.09 -11.56 -17.32
C THR A 75 11.64 -10.49 -18.27
N ARG A 76 10.80 -9.59 -18.77
CA ARG A 76 11.24 -8.46 -19.60
C ARG A 76 12.24 -7.55 -18.88
N PHE A 77 12.02 -7.30 -17.60
CA PHE A 77 12.97 -6.54 -16.77
C PHE A 77 14.34 -7.22 -16.72
N ILE A 78 14.38 -8.53 -16.45
CA ILE A 78 15.62 -9.32 -16.40
C ILE A 78 16.34 -9.34 -17.75
N GLU A 79 15.61 -9.45 -18.87
CA GLU A 79 16.15 -9.44 -20.22
C GLU A 79 16.73 -8.07 -20.61
N THR A 80 16.12 -6.97 -20.15
CA THR A 80 16.56 -5.59 -20.44
C THR A 80 17.74 -5.15 -19.58
N ARG A 81 17.82 -5.62 -18.35
CA ARG A 81 18.81 -5.24 -17.33
C ARG A 81 20.26 -5.24 -17.81
N PRO A 82 20.79 -6.25 -18.56
CA PRO A 82 22.20 -6.25 -18.96
C PRO A 82 22.57 -5.06 -19.84
N ALA A 83 21.69 -4.65 -20.76
CA ALA A 83 21.92 -3.48 -21.60
C ALA A 83 21.95 -2.19 -20.78
N VAL A 84 21.03 -2.06 -19.82
CA VAL A 84 21.00 -0.90 -18.89
C VAL A 84 22.27 -0.83 -18.06
N ARG A 85 22.75 -1.95 -17.52
CA ARG A 85 24.02 -2.02 -16.77
C ARG A 85 25.22 -1.55 -17.61
N GLN A 86 25.28 -1.90 -18.89
CA GLN A 86 26.35 -1.43 -19.77
C GLN A 86 26.34 0.08 -19.94
N LEU A 87 25.14 0.69 -20.15
CA LEU A 87 25.00 2.13 -20.27
C LEU A 87 25.35 2.86 -18.97
N VAL A 88 24.89 2.34 -17.84
CA VAL A 88 25.22 2.86 -16.50
C VAL A 88 26.73 2.81 -16.26
N SER A 89 27.37 1.69 -16.58
CA SER A 89 28.83 1.55 -16.45
C SER A 89 29.59 2.54 -17.32
N ALA A 90 29.12 2.79 -18.56
CA ALA A 90 29.72 3.78 -19.47
C ALA A 90 29.53 5.23 -19.01
N ALA A 91 28.51 5.49 -18.19
CA ALA A 91 28.19 6.82 -17.64
C ALA A 91 29.01 7.14 -16.37
N ARG A 92 29.62 6.15 -15.72
CA ARG A 92 30.33 6.32 -14.46
C ARG A 92 31.48 7.32 -14.61
N GLY A 93 31.55 8.31 -13.71
CA GLY A 93 32.55 9.37 -13.74
C GLY A 93 32.42 10.39 -14.87
N GLN A 94 31.35 10.29 -15.68
CA GLN A 94 31.07 11.25 -16.74
C GLN A 94 30.35 12.49 -16.20
N GLY A 95 30.60 13.64 -16.82
CA GLY A 95 29.92 14.89 -16.48
C GLY A 95 28.39 14.78 -16.66
N ILE A 96 27.65 15.63 -15.91
CA ILE A 96 26.19 15.62 -15.90
C ILE A 96 25.56 15.82 -17.29
N ASP A 97 26.23 16.60 -18.13
CA ASP A 97 25.78 16.92 -19.49
C ASP A 97 26.27 15.92 -20.55
N SER A 98 26.98 14.86 -20.15
CA SER A 98 27.51 13.89 -21.11
C SER A 98 26.41 13.07 -21.74
N ASN A 99 26.56 12.75 -23.03
CA ASN A 99 25.64 11.88 -23.74
C ASN A 99 25.53 10.48 -23.10
N ALA A 100 26.65 9.95 -22.57
CA ALA A 100 26.65 8.65 -21.90
C ALA A 100 25.73 8.65 -20.67
N ARG A 101 25.77 9.73 -19.85
CA ARG A 101 24.92 9.86 -18.69
C ARG A 101 23.44 10.03 -19.07
N GLN A 102 23.14 10.79 -20.10
CA GLN A 102 21.78 10.95 -20.60
C GLN A 102 21.19 9.61 -21.07
N LEU A 103 21.96 8.83 -21.85
CA LEU A 103 21.54 7.50 -22.30
C LEU A 103 21.30 6.54 -21.14
N ALA A 104 22.16 6.55 -20.12
CA ALA A 104 21.98 5.73 -18.92
C ALA A 104 20.69 6.09 -18.15
N LEU A 105 20.40 7.38 -18.00
CA LEU A 105 19.19 7.85 -17.32
C LEU A 105 17.91 7.46 -18.07
N VAL A 106 17.90 7.56 -19.40
CA VAL A 106 16.75 7.12 -20.22
C VAL A 106 16.56 5.61 -20.07
N ALA A 107 17.64 4.83 -20.20
CA ALA A 107 17.54 3.37 -20.05
C ALA A 107 17.10 2.94 -18.63
N LEU A 108 17.51 3.67 -17.60
CA LEU A 108 17.06 3.43 -16.23
C LEU A 108 15.56 3.76 -16.05
N ALA A 109 15.09 4.83 -16.71
CA ALA A 109 13.66 5.16 -16.72
C ALA A 109 12.81 4.07 -17.42
N ASP A 110 13.30 3.53 -18.55
CA ASP A 110 12.65 2.41 -19.25
C ASP A 110 12.59 1.15 -18.35
N LEU A 111 13.67 0.86 -17.62
CA LEU A 111 13.69 -0.25 -16.66
C LEU A 111 12.72 -0.02 -15.50
N THR A 112 12.60 1.22 -15.03
CA THR A 112 11.62 1.62 -13.99
C THR A 112 10.18 1.45 -14.49
N ALA A 113 9.92 1.70 -15.77
CA ALA A 113 8.61 1.46 -16.37
C ALA A 113 8.23 -0.04 -16.32
N LEU A 114 9.19 -0.95 -16.59
CA LEU A 114 8.95 -2.40 -16.45
C LEU A 114 8.69 -2.84 -15.00
N HIS A 115 9.33 -2.19 -14.03
CA HIS A 115 9.00 -2.38 -12.61
C HIS A 115 7.55 -1.95 -12.31
N SER A 116 7.13 -0.80 -12.84
CA SER A 116 5.76 -0.31 -12.70
C SER A 116 4.75 -1.28 -13.33
N ASP A 117 5.05 -1.85 -14.50
CA ASP A 117 4.23 -2.87 -15.14
C ASP A 117 4.08 -4.14 -14.27
N THR A 118 5.15 -4.52 -13.55
CA THR A 118 5.12 -5.64 -12.60
C THR A 118 4.25 -5.32 -11.37
N ALA A 119 4.11 -4.05 -10.98
CA ALA A 119 3.31 -3.62 -9.85
C ALA A 119 1.79 -3.59 -10.14
N ILE A 120 1.37 -3.52 -11.41
CA ILE A 120 -0.06 -3.48 -11.77
C ILE A 120 -0.82 -4.69 -11.23
N PRO A 121 -0.37 -5.96 -11.40
CA PRO A 121 -1.05 -7.12 -10.80
C PRO A 121 -1.10 -7.09 -9.27
N MET A 122 -0.13 -6.45 -8.59
CA MET A 122 -0.17 -6.28 -7.15
C MET A 122 -1.36 -5.42 -6.72
N ASN A 123 -1.63 -4.32 -7.43
CA ASN A 123 -2.80 -3.48 -7.16
C ASN A 123 -4.12 -4.25 -7.34
N ASP A 124 -4.22 -5.09 -8.37
CA ASP A 124 -5.40 -5.93 -8.59
C ASP A 124 -5.58 -6.93 -7.43
N LEU A 125 -4.50 -7.54 -6.94
CA LEU A 125 -4.51 -8.44 -5.79
C LEU A 125 -4.87 -7.71 -4.48
N ASP A 126 -4.43 -6.47 -4.29
CA ASP A 126 -4.79 -5.64 -3.14
C ASP A 126 -6.29 -5.30 -3.12
N LEU A 127 -6.87 -5.00 -4.29
CA LEU A 127 -8.31 -4.79 -4.43
C LEU A 127 -9.10 -6.06 -4.10
N LEU A 128 -8.64 -7.22 -4.56
CA LEU A 128 -9.27 -8.51 -4.22
C LEU A 128 -9.17 -8.79 -2.72
N LYS A 129 -8.02 -8.51 -2.08
CA LYS A 129 -7.87 -8.65 -0.63
C LYS A 129 -8.83 -7.74 0.15
N ALA A 130 -8.94 -6.48 -0.25
CA ALA A 130 -9.87 -5.53 0.37
C ALA A 130 -11.34 -6.01 0.23
N LYS A 131 -11.72 -6.53 -0.96
CA LYS A 131 -13.04 -7.10 -1.20
C LYS A 131 -13.28 -8.34 -0.33
N ALA A 132 -12.30 -9.24 -0.20
CA ALA A 132 -12.41 -10.43 0.64
C ALA A 132 -12.59 -10.04 2.12
N ALA A 133 -11.82 -9.07 2.61
CA ALA A 133 -11.92 -8.59 3.98
C ALA A 133 -13.31 -8.00 4.30
N THR A 134 -13.90 -7.23 3.38
CA THR A 134 -15.23 -6.63 3.57
C THR A 134 -16.38 -7.63 3.47
N SER A 135 -16.18 -8.75 2.75
CA SER A 135 -17.18 -9.82 2.60
C SER A 135 -16.95 -11.01 3.54
N PHE A 136 -15.92 -10.95 4.41
CA PHE A 136 -15.50 -12.07 5.28
C PHE A 136 -15.15 -13.34 4.49
N ALA A 137 -14.71 -13.19 3.24
CA ALA A 137 -14.25 -14.29 2.41
C ALA A 137 -12.79 -14.70 2.77
N PRO A 138 -12.38 -15.95 2.47
CA PRO A 138 -11.02 -16.42 2.71
C PRO A 138 -10.00 -15.60 1.91
N VAL A 139 -8.86 -15.23 2.54
CA VAL A 139 -7.80 -14.37 1.98
C VAL A 139 -6.51 -15.11 1.66
N GLU A 140 -6.35 -16.37 2.13
CA GLU A 140 -5.09 -17.11 2.11
C GLU A 140 -4.51 -17.26 0.70
N ALA A 141 -5.35 -17.61 -0.29
CA ALA A 141 -4.91 -17.76 -1.67
C ALA A 141 -4.47 -16.42 -2.27
N ILE A 142 -5.14 -15.33 -1.91
CA ILE A 142 -4.78 -13.98 -2.34
C ILE A 142 -3.44 -13.59 -1.72
N ASP A 143 -3.21 -13.88 -0.44
CA ASP A 143 -1.97 -13.54 0.25
C ASP A 143 -0.77 -14.33 -0.31
N ILE A 144 -0.96 -15.57 -0.72
CA ILE A 144 0.06 -16.35 -1.42
C ILE A 144 0.42 -15.69 -2.76
N ALA A 145 -0.58 -15.31 -3.57
CA ALA A 145 -0.35 -14.64 -4.84
C ALA A 145 0.35 -13.28 -4.65
N ARG A 146 -0.06 -12.49 -3.65
CA ARG A 146 0.58 -11.22 -3.29
C ARG A 146 2.03 -11.39 -2.88
N ALA A 147 2.33 -12.40 -2.06
CA ALA A 147 3.69 -12.72 -1.64
C ALA A 147 4.60 -13.04 -2.82
N ALA A 148 4.09 -13.81 -3.79
CA ALA A 148 4.84 -14.12 -5.01
C ALA A 148 5.18 -12.86 -5.83
N VAL A 149 4.22 -11.98 -6.06
CA VAL A 149 4.46 -10.72 -6.79
C VAL A 149 5.37 -9.77 -6.01
N ALA A 150 5.21 -9.69 -4.68
CA ALA A 150 6.06 -8.86 -3.82
C ALA A 150 7.54 -9.25 -3.89
N GLN A 151 7.86 -10.55 -4.02
CA GLN A 151 9.23 -11.01 -4.20
C GLN A 151 9.85 -10.49 -5.51
N LEU A 152 9.09 -10.52 -6.62
CA LEU A 152 9.56 -9.99 -7.90
C LEU A 152 9.83 -8.49 -7.84
N LEU A 153 8.93 -7.74 -7.22
CA LEU A 153 9.08 -6.29 -7.04
C LEU A 153 10.29 -5.95 -6.17
N ALA A 154 10.50 -6.65 -5.06
CA ALA A 154 11.64 -6.43 -4.17
C ALA A 154 12.98 -6.76 -4.84
N GLU A 155 13.03 -7.73 -5.77
CA GLU A 155 14.22 -8.01 -6.56
C GLU A 155 14.53 -6.86 -7.53
N GLN A 156 13.51 -6.39 -8.26
CA GLN A 156 13.64 -5.27 -9.21
C GLN A 156 14.04 -3.98 -8.51
N GLU A 157 13.44 -3.68 -7.36
CA GLU A 157 13.75 -2.47 -6.56
C GLU A 157 15.23 -2.43 -6.15
N ARG A 158 15.75 -3.54 -5.61
CA ARG A 158 17.17 -3.62 -5.24
C ARG A 158 18.12 -3.39 -6.43
N GLU A 159 17.73 -3.88 -7.60
CA GLU A 159 18.51 -3.68 -8.82
C GLU A 159 18.46 -2.22 -9.30
N LEU A 160 17.26 -1.61 -9.29
CA LEU A 160 17.09 -0.20 -9.65
C LEU A 160 17.88 0.72 -8.72
N ASP A 161 17.83 0.48 -7.42
CA ASP A 161 18.59 1.24 -6.41
C ASP A 161 20.10 1.14 -6.66
N SER A 162 20.59 -0.07 -6.97
CA SER A 162 22.00 -0.29 -7.30
C SER A 162 22.41 0.53 -8.53
N LEU A 163 21.64 0.44 -9.62
CA LEU A 163 21.92 1.13 -10.87
C LEU A 163 21.81 2.66 -10.72
N ALA A 164 20.81 3.14 -9.98
CA ALA A 164 20.64 4.57 -9.72
C ALA A 164 21.84 5.13 -8.92
N SER A 165 22.32 4.39 -7.91
CA SER A 165 23.48 4.78 -7.13
C SER A 165 24.77 4.81 -7.96
N GLU A 166 24.93 3.93 -8.94
CA GLU A 166 26.08 3.92 -9.84
C GLU A 166 26.09 5.10 -10.81
N VAL A 167 24.92 5.52 -11.32
CA VAL A 167 24.81 6.72 -12.18
C VAL A 167 25.09 7.99 -11.38
N ALA A 168 24.82 8.01 -10.08
CA ALA A 168 25.04 9.18 -9.23
C ALA A 168 26.54 9.47 -8.92
N GLN A 169 27.40 8.47 -9.08
CA GLN A 169 28.85 8.57 -8.87
C GLN A 169 29.57 9.20 -10.07
#